data_118b2837b3ea7c9752cf7b34f95fe2d4
#
_entry.id   118b2837b3ea7c9752cf7b34f95fe2d4
#
_cell.length_a   1.000
_cell.length_b   1.000
_cell.length_c   1.000
_cell.angle_alpha   90.00
_cell.angle_beta   90.00
_cell.angle_gamma   90.00
#
_symmetry.space_group_name_H-M   'P 1'
#
loop_
_entity.id
_entity.type
_entity.pdbx_description
1 polymer ?
#
loop_
_entity_poly.entity_id
_entity_poly.type
_entity_poly.pdbx_seq_one_letter_code
_entity_poly.pdbx_strand_id
1 'polypeptide(L)'
;MDAAIQGAFEADKPVGGLKIAKEAGEWTSSGFHPYLPPETYLTCRFFSARKHGLVDAAVRSSSTDRTAVVALPGGVGTLDELFEILALIQLERIGSALPVPVLLLNYDSYYSKLLEFLNDCQEWGTVAPGEVASLWKVCDGNHEALEYLAEFYGVPHNEREY
;
A
#
# COMPACT_ATOMS: atom_id res chain seq x y z
N MET A 1 -0.38 7.12 9.17
CA MET A 1 -1.78 6.85 8.75
C MET A 1 -2.67 8.08 8.89
N ASP A 2 -2.65 8.79 10.01
CA ASP A 2 -3.53 9.96 10.26
C ASP A 2 -3.46 11.03 9.17
N ALA A 3 -2.27 11.40 8.72
CA ALA A 3 -2.10 12.38 7.65
C ALA A 3 -2.79 11.94 6.32
N ALA A 4 -2.71 10.66 5.98
CA ALA A 4 -3.36 10.13 4.77
C ALA A 4 -4.90 10.14 4.92
N ILE A 5 -5.39 9.82 6.11
CA ILE A 5 -6.83 9.86 6.42
C ILE A 5 -7.36 11.29 6.36
N GLN A 6 -6.65 12.24 6.99
CA GLN A 6 -7.02 13.65 6.98
C GLN A 6 -6.99 14.22 5.56
N GLY A 7 -5.96 13.94 4.76
CA GLY A 7 -5.89 14.38 3.37
C GLY A 7 -7.04 13.84 2.52
N ALA A 8 -7.47 12.59 2.76
CA ALA A 8 -8.65 12.03 2.08
C ALA A 8 -9.93 12.78 2.47
N PHE A 9 -10.12 13.11 3.75
CA PHE A 9 -11.27 13.91 4.20
C PHE A 9 -11.25 15.34 3.66
N GLU A 10 -10.09 15.98 3.60
CA GLU A 10 -9.94 17.31 3.00
C GLU A 10 -10.31 17.31 1.51
N ALA A 11 -10.09 16.18 0.82
CA ALA A 11 -10.47 15.97 -0.57
C ALA A 11 -11.89 15.40 -0.75
N ASP A 12 -12.70 15.34 0.33
CA ASP A 12 -14.05 14.76 0.33
C ASP A 12 -14.08 13.31 -0.20
N LYS A 13 -13.07 12.51 0.18
CA LYS A 13 -12.97 11.11 -0.21
C LYS A 13 -13.28 10.19 0.97
N PRO A 14 -13.97 9.07 0.72
CA PRO A 14 -14.28 8.10 1.77
C PRO A 14 -13.00 7.41 2.25
N VAL A 15 -12.96 7.11 3.55
CA VAL A 15 -11.87 6.37 4.18
C VAL A 15 -12.44 5.14 4.86
N GLY A 16 -11.81 4.00 4.60
CA GLY A 16 -12.08 2.74 5.28
C GLY A 16 -10.81 2.20 5.95
N GLY A 17 -10.97 1.22 6.80
CA GLY A 17 -9.84 0.60 7.49
C GLY A 17 -10.07 -0.84 7.89
N LEU A 18 -8.97 -1.55 8.10
CA LEU A 18 -8.94 -2.92 8.62
C LEU A 18 -8.06 -2.95 9.87
N LYS A 19 -8.60 -3.41 10.99
CA LYS A 19 -7.86 -3.50 12.26
C LYS A 19 -8.01 -4.89 12.89
N ILE A 20 -7.14 -5.24 13.82
CA ILE A 20 -7.34 -6.38 14.71
C ILE A 20 -7.97 -5.93 16.03
N ALA A 21 -8.74 -6.81 16.68
CA ALA A 21 -9.45 -6.50 17.91
C ALA A 21 -8.54 -6.03 19.05
N LYS A 22 -7.29 -6.49 19.09
CA LYS A 22 -6.29 -6.08 20.09
C LYS A 22 -5.82 -4.64 19.92
N GLU A 23 -5.70 -4.16 18.67
CA GLU A 23 -5.29 -2.78 18.36
C GLU A 23 -6.37 -1.76 18.73
N ALA A 24 -7.63 -2.18 18.79
CA ALA A 24 -8.75 -1.29 19.11
C ALA A 24 -8.59 -0.60 20.48
N GLY A 25 -7.95 -1.25 21.46
CA GLY A 25 -7.69 -0.68 22.78
C GLY A 25 -6.56 0.35 22.81
N GLU A 26 -5.75 0.42 21.77
CA GLU A 26 -4.59 1.34 21.69
C GLU A 26 -5.00 2.72 21.15
N TRP A 27 -6.13 2.83 20.45
CA TRP A 27 -6.54 4.09 19.83
C TRP A 27 -7.15 5.07 20.82
N THR A 28 -8.09 4.58 21.61
CA THR A 28 -8.77 5.37 22.64
C THR A 28 -9.23 4.46 23.77
N SER A 29 -9.58 5.02 24.91
CA SER A 29 -10.22 4.27 26.00
C SER A 29 -11.56 3.62 25.62
N SER A 30 -12.23 4.11 24.56
CA SER A 30 -13.44 3.55 24.00
C SER A 30 -13.20 2.42 23.00
N GLY A 31 -11.95 2.22 22.54
CA GLY A 31 -11.60 1.25 21.51
C GLY A 31 -12.00 1.66 20.08
N PHE A 32 -12.44 2.91 19.90
CA PHE A 32 -12.82 3.47 18.59
C PHE A 32 -11.73 4.38 18.05
N HIS A 33 -11.64 4.47 16.73
CA HIS A 33 -10.75 5.43 16.09
C HIS A 33 -11.22 6.87 16.39
N PRO A 34 -10.30 7.82 16.66
CA PRO A 34 -10.69 9.15 17.12
C PRO A 34 -11.53 9.96 16.12
N TYR A 35 -11.43 9.69 14.83
CA TYR A 35 -12.14 10.43 13.78
C TYR A 35 -12.67 9.59 12.62
N LEU A 36 -12.46 8.26 12.60
CA LEU A 36 -13.10 7.37 11.65
C LEU A 36 -14.40 6.83 12.23
N PRO A 37 -15.53 6.94 11.50
CA PRO A 37 -16.79 6.33 11.91
C PRO A 37 -16.67 4.81 12.06
N PRO A 38 -17.29 4.19 13.06
CA PRO A 38 -17.21 2.74 13.29
C PRO A 38 -17.64 1.88 12.11
N GLU A 39 -18.55 2.37 11.28
CA GLU A 39 -19.06 1.69 10.09
C GLU A 39 -18.08 1.67 8.90
N THR A 40 -17.02 2.49 8.94
CA THR A 40 -16.05 2.58 7.84
C THR A 40 -14.81 1.71 8.04
N TYR A 41 -14.74 0.95 9.13
CA TYR A 41 -13.64 0.00 9.33
C TYR A 41 -14.12 -1.38 9.79
N LEU A 42 -13.40 -2.42 9.37
CA LEU A 42 -13.64 -3.79 9.78
C LEU A 42 -12.71 -4.19 10.91
N THR A 43 -13.26 -4.79 11.96
CA THR A 43 -12.47 -5.37 13.04
C THR A 43 -12.29 -6.86 12.79
N CYS A 44 -11.05 -7.25 12.50
CA CYS A 44 -10.69 -8.64 12.25
C CYS A 44 -10.30 -9.33 13.56
N ARG A 45 -10.70 -10.60 13.71
CA ARG A 45 -10.30 -11.42 14.86
C ARG A 45 -8.87 -11.92 14.74
N PHE A 46 -8.42 -12.20 13.52
CA PHE A 46 -7.11 -12.75 13.21
C PHE A 46 -6.30 -11.80 12.34
N PHE A 47 -4.99 -11.77 12.57
CA PHE A 47 -4.06 -10.95 11.80
C PHE A 47 -4.08 -11.30 10.31
N SER A 48 -4.15 -12.57 9.97
CA SER A 48 -4.28 -13.03 8.59
C SER A 48 -5.52 -12.50 7.88
N ALA A 49 -6.66 -12.43 8.58
CA ALA A 49 -7.89 -11.88 8.01
C ALA A 49 -7.75 -10.39 7.66
N ARG A 50 -7.03 -9.60 8.49
CA ARG A 50 -6.72 -8.19 8.20
C ARG A 50 -5.87 -8.06 6.94
N LYS A 51 -4.81 -8.87 6.82
CA LYS A 51 -3.92 -8.84 5.66
C LYS A 51 -4.64 -9.25 4.37
N HIS A 52 -5.44 -10.30 4.40
CA HIS A 52 -6.28 -10.70 3.26
C HIS A 52 -7.24 -9.59 2.83
N GLY A 53 -7.87 -8.90 3.76
CA GLY A 53 -8.76 -7.78 3.44
C GLY A 53 -8.04 -6.62 2.75
N LEU A 54 -6.78 -6.33 3.10
CA LEU A 54 -5.96 -5.34 2.41
C LEU A 54 -5.60 -5.79 0.98
N VAL A 55 -5.26 -7.07 0.80
CA VAL A 55 -5.01 -7.66 -0.52
C VAL A 55 -6.27 -7.58 -1.39
N ASP A 56 -7.42 -8.00 -0.86
CA ASP A 56 -8.70 -7.96 -1.56
C ASP A 56 -9.09 -6.55 -1.99
N ALA A 57 -8.77 -5.54 -1.16
CA ALA A 57 -9.02 -4.14 -1.49
C ALA A 57 -8.16 -3.63 -2.68
N ALA A 58 -7.02 -4.27 -2.95
CA ALA A 58 -6.13 -3.91 -4.05
C ALA A 58 -6.48 -4.62 -5.37
N VAL A 59 -7.24 -5.73 -5.35
CA VAL A 59 -7.56 -6.56 -6.52
C VAL A 59 -8.29 -5.76 -7.59
N ARG A 60 -7.91 -6.00 -8.86
CA ARG A 60 -8.54 -5.42 -10.05
C ARG A 60 -9.22 -6.51 -10.85
N SER A 61 -10.54 -6.45 -10.91
CA SER A 61 -11.38 -7.38 -11.68
C SER A 61 -11.70 -6.85 -13.08
N SER A 62 -11.60 -5.54 -13.28
CA SER A 62 -11.89 -4.86 -14.55
C SER A 62 -10.95 -3.67 -14.80
N SER A 63 -10.95 -3.17 -16.02
CA SER A 63 -10.16 -1.97 -16.40
C SER A 63 -10.67 -0.67 -15.75
N THR A 64 -11.88 -0.68 -15.21
CA THR A 64 -12.44 0.46 -14.47
C THR A 64 -11.94 0.53 -13.02
N ASP A 65 -11.41 -0.57 -12.49
CA ASP A 65 -10.84 -0.62 -11.14
C ASP A 65 -9.48 0.08 -11.14
N ARG A 66 -9.41 1.25 -10.52
CA ARG A 66 -8.18 2.05 -10.38
C ARG A 66 -7.68 1.96 -8.94
N THR A 67 -7.09 0.83 -8.58
CA THR A 67 -6.54 0.57 -7.26
C THR A 67 -5.02 0.69 -7.27
N ALA A 68 -4.42 1.00 -6.13
CA ALA A 68 -2.99 0.98 -5.94
C ALA A 68 -2.66 0.58 -4.50
N VAL A 69 -1.52 -0.07 -4.32
CA VAL A 69 -0.93 -0.27 -3.00
C VAL A 69 0.14 0.80 -2.80
N VAL A 70 0.02 1.57 -1.74
CA VAL A 70 0.98 2.63 -1.41
C VAL A 70 1.54 2.37 -0.01
N ALA A 71 2.82 1.99 0.05
CA ALA A 71 3.55 1.80 1.29
C ALA A 71 4.19 3.12 1.74
N LEU A 72 3.69 3.65 2.86
CA LEU A 72 4.29 4.81 3.55
C LEU A 72 5.41 4.35 4.49
N PRO A 73 6.31 5.26 4.94
CA PRO A 73 7.27 4.95 5.99
C PRO A 73 6.60 4.29 7.18
N GLY A 74 7.06 3.11 7.56
CA GLY A 74 6.45 2.30 8.61
C GLY A 74 7.36 1.17 9.09
N GLY A 75 6.99 0.51 10.16
CA GLY A 75 7.77 -0.53 10.81
C GLY A 75 7.54 -1.94 10.24
N VAL A 76 7.79 -2.94 11.10
CA VAL A 76 7.71 -4.37 10.74
C VAL A 76 6.36 -4.76 10.15
N GLY A 77 5.25 -4.23 10.67
CA GLY A 77 3.91 -4.53 10.14
C GLY A 77 3.70 -4.03 8.72
N THR A 78 4.24 -2.85 8.38
CA THR A 78 4.19 -2.32 7.02
C THR A 78 5.02 -3.17 6.06
N LEU A 79 6.21 -3.60 6.49
CA LEU A 79 7.07 -4.47 5.69
C LEU A 79 6.44 -5.86 5.49
N ASP A 80 5.81 -6.42 6.51
CA ASP A 80 5.11 -7.70 6.43
C ASP A 80 3.97 -7.65 5.40
N GLU A 81 3.13 -6.63 5.45
CA GLU A 81 2.04 -6.41 4.48
C GLU A 81 2.58 -6.16 3.07
N LEU A 82 3.61 -5.34 2.94
CA LEU A 82 4.22 -5.02 1.65
C LEU A 82 4.81 -6.27 0.99
N PHE A 83 5.66 -7.01 1.70
CA PHE A 83 6.31 -8.21 1.14
C PHE A 83 5.32 -9.33 0.86
N GLU A 84 4.24 -9.46 1.63
CA GLU A 84 3.16 -10.40 1.30
C GLU A 84 2.52 -10.06 -0.06
N ILE A 85 2.18 -8.79 -0.28
CA ILE A 85 1.59 -8.34 -1.55
C ILE A 85 2.57 -8.57 -2.72
N LEU A 86 3.84 -8.21 -2.54
CA LEU A 86 4.86 -8.44 -3.58
C LEU A 86 5.02 -9.92 -3.91
N ALA A 87 5.06 -10.79 -2.90
CA ALA A 87 5.14 -12.24 -3.09
C ALA A 87 3.89 -12.78 -3.82
N LEU A 88 2.71 -12.30 -3.47
CA LEU A 88 1.47 -12.70 -4.13
C LEU A 88 1.42 -12.26 -5.60
N ILE A 89 1.96 -11.07 -5.93
CA ILE A 89 2.08 -10.59 -7.31
C ILE A 89 3.08 -11.45 -8.07
N GLN A 90 4.28 -11.67 -7.51
CA GLN A 90 5.33 -12.48 -8.12
C GLN A 90 4.88 -13.92 -8.43
N LEU A 91 4.10 -14.51 -7.52
CA LEU A 91 3.58 -15.87 -7.67
C LEU A 91 2.28 -15.93 -8.49
N GLU A 92 1.80 -14.81 -9.01
CA GLU A 92 0.50 -14.71 -9.70
C GLU A 92 -0.67 -15.21 -8.83
N ARG A 93 -0.61 -14.98 -7.53
CA ARG A 93 -1.58 -15.44 -6.51
C ARG A 93 -2.36 -14.31 -5.85
N ILE A 94 -2.18 -13.07 -6.27
CA ILE A 94 -2.92 -11.93 -5.72
C ILE A 94 -4.43 -11.98 -6.04
N GLY A 95 -4.85 -12.79 -7.01
CA GLY A 95 -6.25 -12.92 -7.40
C GLY A 95 -6.75 -11.78 -8.31
N SER A 96 -5.86 -10.92 -8.77
CA SER A 96 -6.20 -9.79 -9.65
C SER A 96 -6.18 -10.21 -11.11
N ALA A 97 -7.21 -9.83 -11.88
CA ALA A 97 -7.26 -10.06 -13.32
C ALA A 97 -6.32 -9.12 -14.11
N LEU A 98 -5.97 -7.99 -13.52
CA LEU A 98 -5.12 -6.95 -14.13
C LEU A 98 -3.99 -6.57 -13.17
N PRO A 99 -2.85 -6.05 -13.68
CA PRO A 99 -1.74 -5.61 -12.84
C PRO A 99 -2.17 -4.56 -11.81
N VAL A 100 -1.71 -4.73 -10.58
CA VAL A 100 -1.90 -3.79 -9.47
C VAL A 100 -0.60 -3.02 -9.25
N PRO A 101 -0.56 -1.69 -9.39
CA PRO A 101 0.63 -0.92 -9.11
C PRO A 101 0.92 -0.88 -7.61
N VAL A 102 2.18 -1.13 -7.25
CA VAL A 102 2.67 -1.04 -5.88
C VAL A 102 3.71 0.07 -5.82
N LEU A 103 3.54 1.00 -4.91
CA LEU A 103 4.42 2.14 -4.72
C LEU A 103 5.06 2.12 -3.33
N LEU A 104 6.35 2.37 -3.26
CA LEU A 104 7.10 2.55 -2.03
C LEU A 104 7.50 4.03 -1.89
N LEU A 105 6.93 4.74 -0.92
CA LEU A 105 7.22 6.15 -0.66
C LEU A 105 8.48 6.26 0.21
N ASN A 106 9.58 6.66 -0.42
CA ASN A 106 10.90 6.74 0.21
C ASN A 106 11.23 8.15 0.72
N TYR A 107 10.27 8.79 1.41
CA TYR A 107 10.48 10.10 2.02
C TYR A 107 11.77 10.14 2.86
N ASP A 108 12.56 11.18 2.69
CA ASP A 108 13.80 11.38 3.43
C ASP A 108 14.74 10.15 3.43
N SER A 109 14.69 9.37 2.34
CA SER A 109 15.50 8.15 2.20
C SER A 109 15.20 7.06 3.27
N TYR A 110 13.97 7.05 3.81
CA TYR A 110 13.57 6.13 4.87
C TYR A 110 13.83 4.65 4.55
N TYR A 111 13.57 4.24 3.32
CA TYR A 111 13.74 2.85 2.87
C TYR A 111 15.09 2.57 2.21
N SER A 112 16.02 3.53 2.15
CA SER A 112 17.29 3.37 1.43
C SER A 112 18.09 2.16 1.89
N LYS A 113 18.15 1.88 3.19
CA LYS A 113 18.86 0.69 3.72
C LYS A 113 18.19 -0.63 3.36
N LEU A 114 16.87 -0.65 3.26
CA LEU A 114 16.14 -1.81 2.77
C LEU A 114 16.42 -2.04 1.29
N LEU A 115 16.44 -0.99 0.48
CA LEU A 115 16.74 -1.07 -0.94
C LEU A 115 18.18 -1.50 -1.19
N GLU A 116 19.15 -0.98 -0.42
CA GLU A 116 20.55 -1.45 -0.43
C GLU A 116 20.63 -2.94 -0.12
N PHE A 117 19.97 -3.40 0.96
CA PHE A 117 19.97 -4.82 1.32
C PHE A 117 19.37 -5.71 0.22
N LEU A 118 18.30 -5.29 -0.42
CA LEU A 118 17.71 -6.04 -1.53
C LEU A 118 18.63 -6.08 -2.76
N ASN A 119 19.43 -5.03 -2.98
CA ASN A 119 20.47 -5.04 -4.00
C ASN A 119 21.56 -6.04 -3.66
N ASP A 120 22.02 -6.07 -2.40
CA ASP A 120 23.00 -7.08 -1.94
C ASP A 120 22.45 -8.50 -2.14
N CYS A 121 21.16 -8.72 -1.94
CA CYS A 121 20.51 -10.00 -2.21
C CYS A 121 20.61 -10.42 -3.68
N GLN A 122 20.57 -9.47 -4.62
CA GLN A 122 20.80 -9.76 -6.04
C GLN A 122 22.27 -10.14 -6.30
N GLU A 123 23.21 -9.43 -5.68
CA GLU A 123 24.64 -9.76 -5.80
C GLU A 123 24.96 -11.13 -5.22
N TRP A 124 24.29 -11.53 -4.14
CA TRP A 124 24.44 -12.87 -3.54
C TRP A 124 23.67 -13.96 -4.30
N GLY A 125 22.83 -13.59 -5.26
CA GLY A 125 22.04 -14.52 -6.05
C GLY A 125 20.84 -15.13 -5.32
N THR A 126 20.40 -14.54 -4.21
CA THR A 126 19.19 -14.94 -3.48
C THR A 126 17.92 -14.32 -4.05
N VAL A 127 18.09 -13.27 -4.83
CA VAL A 127 17.05 -12.57 -5.61
C VAL A 127 17.55 -12.42 -7.04
N ALA A 128 16.72 -12.67 -8.04
CA ALA A 128 17.12 -12.54 -9.43
C ALA A 128 17.32 -11.06 -9.82
N PRO A 129 18.23 -10.75 -10.76
CA PRO A 129 18.44 -9.38 -11.22
C PRO A 129 17.13 -8.75 -11.73
N GLY A 130 16.77 -7.58 -11.18
CA GLY A 130 15.56 -6.85 -11.55
C GLY A 130 14.26 -7.40 -10.98
N GLU A 131 14.28 -8.55 -10.30
CA GLU A 131 13.09 -9.20 -9.75
C GLU A 131 12.29 -8.26 -8.84
N VAL A 132 12.92 -7.72 -7.80
CA VAL A 132 12.24 -6.81 -6.85
C VAL A 132 11.87 -5.48 -7.53
N ALA A 133 12.76 -4.93 -8.35
CA ALA A 133 12.51 -3.66 -9.05
C ALA A 133 11.31 -3.72 -10.01
N SER A 134 10.97 -4.90 -10.51
CA SER A 134 9.80 -5.10 -11.38
C SER A 134 8.46 -5.16 -10.62
N LEU A 135 8.50 -5.36 -9.30
CA LEU A 135 7.30 -5.57 -8.48
C LEU A 135 6.73 -4.27 -7.91
N TRP A 136 7.53 -3.23 -7.82
CA TRP A 136 7.13 -1.94 -7.26
C TRP A 136 7.76 -0.75 -7.96
N LYS A 137 7.19 0.43 -7.73
CA LYS A 137 7.81 1.72 -8.06
C LYS A 137 8.25 2.40 -6.77
N VAL A 138 9.52 2.71 -6.63
CA VAL A 138 10.04 3.56 -5.56
C VAL A 138 9.85 5.02 -5.96
N CYS A 139 9.26 5.81 -5.08
CA CYS A 139 9.00 7.24 -5.30
C CYS A 139 9.55 8.04 -4.12
N ASP A 140 10.28 9.13 -4.41
CA ASP A 140 10.84 10.00 -3.37
C ASP A 140 9.82 10.98 -2.77
N GLY A 141 8.64 11.10 -3.40
CA GLY A 141 7.58 11.97 -2.91
C GLY A 141 6.24 11.77 -3.61
N ASN A 142 5.24 12.54 -3.15
CA ASN A 142 3.87 12.46 -3.65
C ASN A 142 3.76 12.75 -5.14
N HIS A 143 4.47 13.76 -5.63
CA HIS A 143 4.40 14.16 -7.04
C HIS A 143 4.79 12.99 -7.95
N GLU A 144 5.93 12.34 -7.69
CA GLU A 144 6.39 11.19 -8.48
C GLU A 144 5.39 10.02 -8.41
N ALA A 145 4.82 9.78 -7.23
CA ALA A 145 3.82 8.72 -7.05
C ALA A 145 2.54 8.98 -7.86
N LEU A 146 2.04 10.21 -7.81
CA LEU A 146 0.84 10.61 -8.56
C LEU A 146 1.08 10.60 -10.07
N GLU A 147 2.24 11.08 -10.51
CA GLU A 147 2.64 11.05 -11.92
C GLU A 147 2.71 9.61 -12.45
N TYR A 148 3.37 8.71 -11.70
CA TYR A 148 3.43 7.29 -12.04
C TYR A 148 2.02 6.67 -12.13
N LEU A 149 1.14 6.92 -11.16
CA LEU A 149 -0.22 6.39 -11.19
C LEU A 149 -1.05 6.95 -12.35
N ALA A 150 -0.88 8.24 -12.65
CA ALA A 150 -1.54 8.85 -13.79
C ALA A 150 -1.09 8.23 -15.12
N GLU A 151 0.20 7.96 -15.28
CA GLU A 151 0.74 7.25 -16.45
C GLU A 151 0.24 5.80 -16.51
N PHE A 152 0.32 5.08 -15.40
CA PHE A 152 -0.12 3.68 -15.31
C PHE A 152 -1.59 3.51 -15.71
N TYR A 153 -2.45 4.46 -15.33
CA TYR A 153 -3.88 4.44 -15.64
C TYR A 153 -4.26 5.24 -16.90
N GLY A 154 -3.29 5.77 -17.63
CA GLY A 154 -3.53 6.51 -18.86
C GLY A 154 -4.34 7.78 -18.66
N VAL A 155 -4.16 8.47 -17.52
CA VAL A 155 -4.82 9.77 -17.27
C VAL A 155 -4.19 10.84 -18.16
N PRO A 156 -4.97 11.53 -19.01
CA PRO A 156 -4.46 12.59 -19.87
C PRO A 156 -3.81 13.73 -19.07
N HIS A 157 -2.76 14.35 -19.61
CA HIS A 157 -2.03 15.43 -18.91
C HIS A 157 -2.91 16.60 -18.49
N ASN A 158 -3.92 16.95 -19.29
CA ASN A 158 -4.87 18.03 -18.99
C ASN A 158 -5.89 17.69 -17.89
N GLU A 159 -5.92 16.45 -17.43
CA GLU A 159 -6.80 15.99 -16.34
C GLU A 159 -6.02 15.68 -15.04
N ARG A 160 -4.69 15.94 -15.05
CA ARG A 160 -3.83 15.70 -13.88
C ARG A 160 -3.82 16.96 -13.00
N GLU A 161 -4.51 16.90 -11.88
CA GLU A 161 -4.55 17.95 -10.84
C GLU A 161 -3.75 17.47 -9.62
N TYR A 162 -2.47 17.90 -9.49
CA TYR A 162 -1.64 17.64 -8.31
C TYR A 162 -0.47 18.60 -8.15
#